data_33d03870db381bf0639f7e0c45dc5183
#
_entry.id   33d03870db381bf0639f7e0c45dc5183
#
_cell.length_a   1.000
_cell.length_b   1.000
_cell.length_c   1.000
_cell.angle_alpha   90.00
_cell.angle_beta   90.00
_cell.angle_gamma   90.00
#
_symmetry.space_group_name_H-M   'P 1'
#
loop_
_entity.id
_entity.type
_entity.pdbx_description
1 polymer ?
#
loop_
_entity_poly.entity_id
_entity_poly.type
_entity_poly.pdbx_seq_one_letter_code
_entity_poly.pdbx_strand_id
1 'polypeptide(L)'
;VPGGGARLRAVENLRAFEPDDAPAAVQSDLTALAELLEQLTATPRTTQRLTEDEAAQAAAEGEAGLATVLREVRTGVLADAQALAARLEAILAERTNPVPLRQIVGAHTDTGIVREHNEDSYLVLQLGLDNNSRRQAWGVYIVSDGMGGHAAGEVASGLAIRGAADLVLSEYLARQVQPDSAYSEAEAKDLVRRAILQANERIIEEGRAQGNDMGATLTMAIIAGDRLIVGNVGDSRAYLFRDGQLRRISKDHSLVQRLVDLGQIADEDVYTHPQRNAVLRSLGDRSEVEVDLFSERVRPGDAVLLCSDGQWEMTRDPAMARLIADEPDPQAACEALVAAANQAGGEDNITAVLVRLV
;
A
#
# COMPACT_ATOMS: atom_id res chain seq x y z
N VAL A 1 1.98 -5.71 -30.55
CA VAL A 1 1.49 -5.94 -29.20
C VAL A 1 2.50 -6.84 -28.48
N PRO A 2 3.28 -6.38 -27.53
CA PRO A 2 4.13 -7.20 -26.69
C PRO A 2 3.37 -7.54 -25.41
N GLY A 3 3.26 -8.81 -25.07
CA GLY A 3 2.62 -9.27 -23.83
C GLY A 3 1.78 -10.51 -24.05
N GLY A 4 2.39 -11.58 -24.58
CA GLY A 4 1.75 -12.87 -24.72
C GLY A 4 1.59 -13.57 -23.38
N GLY A 5 0.57 -13.20 -22.61
CA GLY A 5 0.04 -14.07 -21.60
C GLY A 5 -0.67 -15.24 -22.27
N ALA A 6 -0.19 -16.45 -22.09
CA ALA A 6 -0.88 -17.65 -22.53
C ALA A 6 -2.23 -17.70 -21.80
N ARG A 7 -3.31 -17.35 -22.48
CA ARG A 7 -4.67 -17.61 -21.98
C ARG A 7 -4.92 -19.10 -22.13
N LEU A 8 -5.14 -19.76 -21.00
CA LEU A 8 -5.72 -21.11 -20.96
C LEU A 8 -7.12 -21.07 -21.62
N ARG A 9 -7.21 -21.41 -22.90
CA ARG A 9 -8.49 -21.59 -23.61
C ARG A 9 -9.11 -22.97 -23.38
N ALA A 10 -8.60 -23.76 -22.44
CA ALA A 10 -9.04 -25.14 -22.20
C ALA A 10 -10.17 -25.27 -21.17
N VAL A 11 -10.67 -24.19 -20.60
CA VAL A 11 -11.72 -24.23 -19.55
C VAL A 11 -13.12 -24.38 -20.16
N GLU A 12 -13.29 -24.19 -21.48
CA GLU A 12 -14.61 -24.26 -22.15
C GLU A 12 -15.19 -25.68 -22.30
N ASN A 13 -14.43 -26.73 -21.93
CA ASN A 13 -14.87 -28.12 -22.04
C ASN A 13 -15.11 -28.83 -20.70
N LEU A 14 -15.20 -28.11 -19.57
CA LEU A 14 -15.63 -28.70 -18.33
C LEU A 14 -17.13 -29.06 -18.41
N ARG A 15 -17.43 -30.32 -18.65
CA ARG A 15 -18.80 -30.85 -18.58
C ARG A 15 -19.22 -30.93 -17.12
N ALA A 16 -20.48 -30.58 -16.83
CA ALA A 16 -21.11 -30.88 -15.55
C ALA A 16 -21.11 -32.40 -15.33
N PHE A 17 -20.59 -32.84 -14.20
CA PHE A 17 -20.51 -34.26 -13.83
C PHE A 17 -21.76 -34.71 -13.10
N GLU A 18 -22.19 -35.99 -13.36
CA GLU A 18 -23.14 -36.70 -12.52
C GLU A 18 -22.43 -37.16 -11.22
N PRO A 19 -23.11 -37.16 -10.07
CA PRO A 19 -22.48 -37.39 -8.75
C PRO A 19 -21.75 -38.72 -8.56
N ASP A 20 -22.08 -39.75 -9.33
CA ASP A 20 -21.58 -41.12 -9.10
C ASP A 20 -20.23 -41.42 -9.80
N ASP A 21 -19.77 -40.60 -10.75
CA ASP A 21 -18.51 -40.83 -11.47
C ASP A 21 -17.35 -39.92 -10.99
N ALA A 22 -17.57 -39.19 -9.90
CA ALA A 22 -16.71 -38.08 -9.50
C ALA A 22 -15.22 -38.43 -9.21
N PRO A 23 -14.84 -39.51 -8.49
CA PRO A 23 -13.42 -39.63 -8.10
C PRO A 23 -12.50 -40.01 -9.25
N ALA A 24 -12.94 -40.86 -10.19
CA ALA A 24 -12.09 -41.30 -11.32
C ALA A 24 -11.97 -40.21 -12.40
N ALA A 25 -13.04 -39.45 -12.63
CA ALA A 25 -13.04 -38.34 -13.58
C ALA A 25 -12.16 -37.18 -13.09
N VAL A 26 -12.26 -36.81 -11.80
CA VAL A 26 -11.43 -35.80 -11.19
C VAL A 26 -9.94 -36.17 -11.26
N GLN A 27 -9.62 -37.43 -11.00
CA GLN A 27 -8.23 -37.91 -11.10
C GLN A 27 -7.72 -37.90 -12.54
N SER A 28 -8.57 -38.18 -13.53
CA SER A 28 -8.23 -38.09 -14.96
C SER A 28 -7.96 -36.64 -15.37
N ASP A 29 -8.79 -35.69 -14.92
CA ASP A 29 -8.64 -34.28 -15.23
C ASP A 29 -7.40 -33.67 -14.57
N LEU A 30 -7.10 -34.05 -13.31
CA LEU A 30 -5.89 -33.65 -12.62
C LEU A 30 -4.63 -34.18 -13.33
N THR A 31 -4.68 -35.40 -13.86
CA THR A 31 -3.58 -35.99 -14.62
C THR A 31 -3.36 -35.28 -15.95
N ALA A 32 -4.45 -34.96 -16.67
CA ALA A 32 -4.37 -34.18 -17.92
C ALA A 32 -3.83 -32.75 -17.69
N LEU A 33 -4.22 -32.11 -16.59
CA LEU A 33 -3.68 -30.81 -16.19
C LEU A 33 -2.19 -30.90 -15.84
N ALA A 34 -1.76 -31.96 -15.19
CA ALA A 34 -0.36 -32.22 -14.88
C ALA A 34 0.48 -32.37 -16.18
N GLU A 35 0.00 -33.13 -17.17
CA GLU A 35 0.65 -33.27 -18.47
C GLU A 35 0.76 -31.94 -19.23
N LEU A 36 -0.28 -31.10 -19.15
CA LEU A 36 -0.25 -29.75 -19.73
C LEU A 36 0.81 -28.87 -19.07
N LEU A 37 0.94 -28.94 -17.75
CA LEU A 37 1.96 -28.22 -17.00
C LEU A 37 3.38 -28.70 -17.36
N GLU A 38 3.60 -29.99 -17.57
CA GLU A 38 4.87 -30.53 -18.07
C GLU A 38 5.22 -29.97 -19.46
N GLN A 39 4.25 -29.91 -20.37
CA GLN A 39 4.45 -29.35 -21.72
C GLN A 39 4.78 -27.86 -21.70
N LEU A 40 4.15 -27.08 -20.80
CA LEU A 40 4.40 -25.63 -20.64
C LEU A 40 5.77 -25.33 -20.04
N THR A 41 6.33 -26.24 -19.25
CA THR A 41 7.68 -26.07 -18.64
C THR A 41 8.81 -26.57 -19.52
N ALA A 42 8.55 -27.49 -20.44
CA ALA A 42 9.53 -28.00 -21.43
C ALA A 42 9.92 -26.99 -22.50
N THR A 43 9.24 -25.84 -22.59
CA THR A 43 9.53 -24.82 -23.60
C THR A 43 10.53 -23.81 -23.05
N PRO A 44 11.74 -23.62 -23.61
CA PRO A 44 12.71 -22.65 -23.14
C PRO A 44 12.17 -21.24 -23.28
N ARG A 45 12.01 -20.54 -22.15
CA ARG A 45 11.64 -19.12 -22.11
C ARG A 45 12.89 -18.27 -22.15
N THR A 46 13.08 -17.53 -23.22
CA THR A 46 14.08 -16.46 -23.31
C THR A 46 13.62 -15.29 -22.46
N THR A 47 14.16 -15.13 -21.25
CA THR A 47 14.04 -13.89 -20.46
C THR A 47 15.44 -13.35 -20.16
N GLN A 48 15.66 -12.13 -20.62
CA GLN A 48 16.91 -11.40 -20.48
C GLN A 48 17.17 -10.99 -19.02
N ARG A 49 18.45 -11.14 -18.60
CA ARG A 49 19.14 -10.54 -17.44
C ARG A 49 19.09 -11.28 -16.10
N LEU A 50 19.30 -12.58 -16.09
CA LEU A 50 19.94 -13.27 -14.99
C LEU A 50 21.29 -13.78 -15.49
N THR A 51 22.29 -13.93 -14.65
CA THR A 51 23.52 -14.65 -15.00
C THR A 51 23.14 -16.10 -15.34
N GLU A 52 23.89 -16.76 -16.23
CA GLU A 52 23.56 -18.14 -16.65
C GLU A 52 23.46 -19.10 -15.46
N ASP A 53 24.23 -18.89 -14.40
CA ASP A 53 24.23 -19.71 -13.18
C ASP A 53 22.97 -19.46 -12.33
N GLU A 54 22.53 -18.22 -12.16
CA GLU A 54 21.30 -17.87 -11.42
C GLU A 54 20.06 -18.37 -12.16
N ALA A 55 20.05 -18.30 -13.48
CA ALA A 55 18.96 -18.82 -14.29
C ALA A 55 18.89 -20.35 -14.26
N ALA A 56 20.03 -21.03 -14.24
CA ALA A 56 20.11 -22.48 -14.13
C ALA A 56 19.68 -22.98 -12.74
N GLN A 57 20.04 -22.29 -11.68
CA GLN A 57 19.66 -22.64 -10.31
C GLN A 57 18.15 -22.40 -10.06
N ALA A 58 17.61 -21.28 -10.50
CA ALA A 58 16.17 -20.98 -10.40
C ALA A 58 15.31 -21.94 -11.26
N ALA A 59 15.82 -22.40 -12.40
CA ALA A 59 15.15 -23.42 -13.22
C ALA A 59 15.16 -24.78 -12.53
N ALA A 60 16.28 -25.20 -11.95
CA ALA A 60 16.41 -26.48 -11.25
C ALA A 60 15.53 -26.58 -10.00
N GLU A 61 15.49 -25.52 -9.18
CA GLU A 61 14.58 -25.45 -8.02
C GLU A 61 13.10 -25.41 -8.43
N GLY A 62 12.82 -24.76 -9.53
CA GLY A 62 11.51 -24.68 -10.12
C GLY A 62 10.99 -26.00 -10.66
N GLU A 63 11.84 -26.77 -11.32
CA GLU A 63 11.54 -28.12 -11.79
C GLU A 63 11.32 -29.09 -10.64
N ALA A 64 12.09 -28.99 -9.55
CA ALA A 64 11.93 -29.84 -8.37
C ALA A 64 10.55 -29.62 -7.67
N GLY A 65 10.09 -28.38 -7.53
CA GLY A 65 8.80 -28.06 -6.92
C GLY A 65 7.63 -28.59 -7.77
N LEU A 66 7.65 -28.36 -9.07
CA LEU A 66 6.62 -28.82 -9.99
C LEU A 66 6.62 -30.35 -10.12
N ALA A 67 7.79 -30.98 -10.20
CA ALA A 67 7.92 -32.46 -10.23
C ALA A 67 7.31 -33.09 -8.97
N THR A 68 7.40 -32.41 -7.83
CA THR A 68 6.76 -32.87 -6.58
C THR A 68 5.24 -32.84 -6.70
N VAL A 69 4.65 -31.73 -7.17
CA VAL A 69 3.19 -31.63 -7.40
C VAL A 69 2.70 -32.66 -8.37
N LEU A 70 3.41 -32.84 -9.50
CA LEU A 70 3.08 -33.85 -10.49
C LEU A 70 3.07 -35.26 -9.90
N ARG A 71 4.03 -35.57 -9.03
CA ARG A 71 4.08 -36.82 -8.27
C ARG A 71 2.91 -36.94 -7.30
N GLU A 72 2.59 -35.90 -6.52
CA GLU A 72 1.49 -35.85 -5.57
C GLU A 72 0.13 -36.07 -6.28
N VAL A 73 -0.07 -35.49 -7.47
CA VAL A 73 -1.26 -35.73 -8.30
C VAL A 73 -1.30 -37.18 -8.78
N ARG A 74 -0.19 -37.71 -9.33
CA ARG A 74 -0.12 -39.09 -9.84
C ARG A 74 -0.32 -40.15 -8.75
N THR A 75 0.09 -39.85 -7.54
CA THR A 75 -0.06 -40.76 -6.38
C THR A 75 -1.40 -40.59 -5.64
N GLY A 76 -2.25 -39.67 -6.10
CA GLY A 76 -3.56 -39.40 -5.48
C GLY A 76 -3.49 -38.70 -4.13
N VAL A 77 -2.34 -38.14 -3.76
CA VAL A 77 -2.17 -37.33 -2.53
C VAL A 77 -2.94 -36.01 -2.65
N LEU A 78 -2.94 -35.41 -3.85
CA LEU A 78 -3.81 -34.27 -4.18
C LEU A 78 -5.08 -34.84 -4.82
N ALA A 79 -6.14 -34.89 -4.04
CA ALA A 79 -7.37 -35.61 -4.39
C ALA A 79 -8.41 -34.72 -5.10
N ASP A 80 -8.25 -33.39 -5.09
CA ASP A 80 -9.19 -32.46 -5.71
C ASP A 80 -8.50 -31.20 -6.27
N ALA A 81 -9.25 -30.45 -7.08
CA ALA A 81 -8.75 -29.26 -7.75
C ALA A 81 -8.41 -28.13 -6.76
N GLN A 82 -9.06 -28.07 -5.60
CA GLN A 82 -8.81 -27.05 -4.60
C GLN A 82 -7.48 -27.29 -3.88
N ALA A 83 -7.18 -28.57 -3.55
CA ALA A 83 -5.88 -28.96 -2.98
C ALA A 83 -4.74 -28.71 -3.98
N LEU A 84 -4.96 -28.99 -5.27
CA LEU A 84 -3.97 -28.67 -6.33
C LEU A 84 -3.76 -27.17 -6.48
N ALA A 85 -4.83 -26.37 -6.49
CA ALA A 85 -4.74 -24.92 -6.58
C ALA A 85 -3.96 -24.33 -5.38
N ALA A 86 -4.29 -24.77 -4.16
CA ALA A 86 -3.58 -24.34 -2.95
C ALA A 86 -2.09 -24.72 -2.98
N ARG A 87 -1.74 -25.90 -3.50
CA ARG A 87 -0.35 -26.35 -3.63
C ARG A 87 0.42 -25.58 -4.69
N LEU A 88 -0.22 -25.27 -5.83
CA LEU A 88 0.36 -24.42 -6.87
C LEU A 88 0.53 -22.98 -6.40
N GLU A 89 -0.41 -22.46 -5.64
CA GLU A 89 -0.30 -21.14 -5.01
C GLU A 89 0.84 -21.09 -4.00
N ALA A 90 1.03 -22.14 -3.21
CA ALA A 90 2.15 -22.25 -2.29
C ALA A 90 3.50 -22.27 -3.03
N ILE A 91 3.61 -23.03 -4.13
CA ILE A 91 4.83 -23.05 -4.98
C ILE A 91 5.03 -21.71 -5.69
N LEU A 92 3.97 -21.07 -6.15
CA LEU A 92 4.03 -19.71 -6.69
C LEU A 92 4.48 -18.72 -5.62
N ALA A 93 4.03 -18.85 -4.40
CA ALA A 93 4.47 -18.04 -3.26
C ALA A 93 5.93 -18.34 -2.86
N GLU A 94 6.37 -19.59 -2.95
CA GLU A 94 7.78 -20.00 -2.77
C GLU A 94 8.68 -19.51 -3.94
N ARG A 95 8.18 -19.55 -5.18
CA ARG A 95 8.89 -19.08 -6.38
C ARG A 95 8.88 -17.57 -6.57
N THR A 96 7.83 -16.91 -6.18
CA THR A 96 7.83 -15.49 -5.94
C THR A 96 8.41 -15.27 -4.52
N ASN A 97 9.69 -15.58 -4.33
CA ASN A 97 10.51 -14.71 -3.54
C ASN A 97 10.61 -13.43 -4.37
N PRO A 98 9.68 -12.48 -4.27
CA PRO A 98 9.78 -11.27 -5.04
C PRO A 98 11.09 -10.67 -4.57
N VAL A 99 11.96 -10.34 -5.51
CA VAL A 99 13.06 -9.42 -5.21
C VAL A 99 12.39 -8.33 -4.38
N PRO A 100 12.75 -8.20 -3.09
CA PRO A 100 11.96 -7.35 -2.20
C PRO A 100 11.95 -5.98 -2.83
N LEU A 101 10.73 -5.45 -3.08
CA LEU A 101 10.56 -4.15 -3.70
C LEU A 101 11.39 -3.15 -2.93
N ARG A 102 12.42 -2.63 -3.56
CA ARG A 102 13.25 -1.61 -2.96
C ARG A 102 12.44 -0.32 -2.92
N GLN A 103 12.32 0.24 -1.74
CA GLN A 103 11.59 1.48 -1.50
C GLN A 103 12.61 2.63 -1.48
N ILE A 104 12.50 3.56 -2.43
CA ILE A 104 13.27 4.80 -2.47
C ILE A 104 12.29 5.92 -2.11
N VAL A 105 12.63 6.71 -1.09
CA VAL A 105 11.71 7.70 -0.54
C VAL A 105 12.30 9.10 -0.63
N GLY A 106 11.43 10.07 -0.94
CA GLY A 106 11.64 11.49 -0.76
C GLY A 106 10.54 12.06 0.12
N ALA A 107 10.85 13.12 0.85
CA ALA A 107 9.89 13.84 1.67
C ALA A 107 10.24 15.31 1.73
N HIS A 108 9.22 16.16 1.68
CA HIS A 108 9.40 17.60 1.86
C HIS A 108 8.18 18.19 2.55
N THR A 109 8.42 19.14 3.45
CA THR A 109 7.38 19.93 4.11
C THR A 109 7.76 21.38 4.08
N ASP A 110 6.80 22.26 3.92
CA ASP A 110 6.96 23.71 3.85
C ASP A 110 5.81 24.41 4.56
N THR A 111 6.08 25.55 5.16
CA THR A 111 5.06 26.34 5.88
C THR A 111 4.00 26.92 4.93
N GLY A 112 4.29 26.96 3.65
CA GLY A 112 3.48 27.72 2.70
C GLY A 112 3.83 29.20 2.70
N ILE A 113 3.04 29.99 1.96
CA ILE A 113 3.30 31.45 1.83
C ILE A 113 2.48 32.25 2.84
N VAL A 114 1.33 31.72 3.27
CA VAL A 114 0.34 32.47 4.06
C VAL A 114 0.46 32.18 5.56
N ARG A 115 0.83 30.96 5.93
CA ARG A 115 0.91 30.53 7.34
C ARG A 115 2.22 31.02 7.98
N GLU A 116 2.20 31.29 9.28
CA GLU A 116 3.39 31.66 10.05
C GLU A 116 4.13 30.46 10.63
N HIS A 117 3.41 29.36 10.90
CA HIS A 117 3.92 28.13 11.51
C HIS A 117 3.56 26.94 10.65
N ASN A 118 4.41 25.92 10.73
CA ASN A 118 4.12 24.63 10.09
C ASN A 118 3.55 23.66 11.12
N GLU A 119 2.28 23.37 11.01
CA GLU A 119 1.56 22.42 11.87
C GLU A 119 1.51 21.01 11.27
N ASP A 120 2.02 20.83 10.05
CA ASP A 120 2.20 19.53 9.43
C ASP A 120 3.36 18.76 10.08
N SER A 121 3.22 17.47 10.12
CA SER A 121 4.28 16.53 10.49
C SER A 121 4.30 15.32 9.57
N TYR A 122 5.48 14.75 9.30
CA TYR A 122 5.58 13.50 8.58
C TYR A 122 6.58 12.54 9.21
N LEU A 123 6.44 11.24 8.93
CA LEU A 123 7.39 10.21 9.30
C LEU A 123 7.75 9.36 8.09
N VAL A 124 9.04 9.12 7.92
CA VAL A 124 9.60 8.11 7.04
C VAL A 124 10.40 7.13 7.88
N LEU A 125 9.97 5.89 7.91
CA LEU A 125 10.68 4.82 8.58
C LEU A 125 10.85 3.65 7.62
N GLN A 126 12.10 3.25 7.36
CA GLN A 126 12.43 2.09 6.54
C GLN A 126 13.24 1.10 7.36
N LEU A 127 12.81 -0.14 7.36
CA LEU A 127 13.49 -1.23 8.02
C LEU A 127 13.81 -2.33 7.02
N GLY A 128 15.04 -2.80 7.05
CA GLY A 128 15.49 -3.96 6.28
C GLY A 128 15.89 -5.08 7.24
N LEU A 129 15.34 -6.25 7.05
CA LEU A 129 15.81 -7.47 7.71
C LEU A 129 16.44 -8.36 6.64
N ASP A 130 17.70 -8.71 6.83
CA ASP A 130 18.42 -9.65 5.97
C ASP A 130 18.88 -10.83 6.83
N ASN A 131 18.28 -11.99 6.60
CA ASN A 131 18.68 -13.23 7.25
C ASN A 131 18.92 -14.29 6.18
N ASN A 132 20.14 -14.52 5.77
CA ASN A 132 20.69 -15.57 4.87
C ASN A 132 19.74 -16.23 3.82
N SER A 133 18.43 -16.07 3.92
CA SER A 133 17.41 -16.70 3.06
C SER A 133 16.30 -15.74 2.64
N ARG A 134 16.11 -14.63 3.35
CA ARG A 134 15.01 -13.67 3.08
C ARG A 134 15.47 -12.25 3.37
N ARG A 135 15.40 -11.42 2.35
CA ARG A 135 15.50 -9.98 2.50
C ARG A 135 14.08 -9.40 2.50
N GLN A 136 13.69 -8.79 3.60
CA GLN A 136 12.41 -8.11 3.70
C GLN A 136 12.65 -6.61 3.86
N ALA A 137 12.19 -5.84 2.88
CA ALA A 137 12.11 -4.39 3.00
C ALA A 137 10.72 -4.02 3.50
N TRP A 138 10.66 -3.19 4.52
CA TRP A 138 9.43 -2.72 5.13
C TRP A 138 9.51 -1.22 5.38
N GLY A 139 8.42 -0.51 5.10
CA GLY A 139 8.35 0.92 5.29
C GLY A 139 7.06 1.36 5.95
N VAL A 140 7.16 2.36 6.81
CA VAL A 140 6.03 3.13 7.37
C VAL A 140 6.20 4.58 6.98
N TYR A 141 5.15 5.13 6.42
CA TYR A 141 5.08 6.49 5.95
C TYR A 141 3.83 7.13 6.51
N ILE A 142 3.97 8.31 7.12
CA ILE A 142 2.86 9.01 7.77
C ILE A 142 2.94 10.48 7.40
N VAL A 143 1.77 11.06 7.09
CA VAL A 143 1.54 12.50 7.01
C VAL A 143 0.42 12.82 7.97
N SER A 144 0.58 13.87 8.74
CA SER A 144 -0.39 14.37 9.72
C SER A 144 -0.41 15.88 9.67
N ASP A 145 -1.59 16.45 9.45
CA ASP A 145 -1.87 17.88 9.47
C ASP A 145 -2.51 18.22 10.82
N GLY A 146 -1.91 19.16 11.51
CA GLY A 146 -2.29 19.54 12.86
C GLY A 146 -3.28 20.69 12.89
N MET A 147 -4.34 20.54 13.66
CA MET A 147 -5.39 21.54 13.85
C MET A 147 -5.43 22.02 15.30
N GLY A 148 -5.49 23.33 15.50
CA GLY A 148 -5.65 23.90 16.84
C GLY A 148 -5.21 25.35 16.88
N GLY A 149 -5.65 26.09 17.90
CA GLY A 149 -5.20 27.46 18.11
C GLY A 149 -3.75 27.53 18.63
N HIS A 150 -2.91 28.42 18.06
CA HIS A 150 -1.51 28.62 18.43
C HIS A 150 -0.64 27.40 18.13
N ALA A 151 0.25 26.99 19.03
CA ALA A 151 1.16 25.83 18.86
C ALA A 151 0.48 24.46 19.03
N ALA A 152 -0.85 24.39 19.18
CA ALA A 152 -1.56 23.15 19.50
C ALA A 152 -1.61 22.18 18.29
N GLY A 153 -1.68 22.71 17.06
CA GLY A 153 -1.67 21.89 15.85
C GLY A 153 -0.34 21.15 15.66
N GLU A 154 0.80 21.85 15.81
CA GLU A 154 2.13 21.22 15.73
C GLU A 154 2.30 20.10 16.77
N VAL A 155 1.80 20.33 18.00
CA VAL A 155 1.82 19.30 19.05
C VAL A 155 0.95 18.12 18.67
N ALA A 156 -0.26 18.37 18.16
CA ALA A 156 -1.20 17.32 17.77
C ALA A 156 -0.67 16.43 16.65
N SER A 157 -0.17 17.02 15.56
CA SER A 157 0.42 16.27 14.44
C SER A 157 1.66 15.47 14.87
N GLY A 158 2.51 16.06 15.72
CA GLY A 158 3.66 15.38 16.30
C GLY A 158 3.28 14.20 17.22
N LEU A 159 2.20 14.32 18.01
CA LEU A 159 1.67 13.25 18.85
C LEU A 159 1.02 12.15 18.00
N ALA A 160 0.31 12.52 16.94
CA ALA A 160 -0.27 11.58 16.00
C ALA A 160 0.79 10.64 15.41
N ILE A 161 1.87 11.22 14.92
CA ILE A 161 2.98 10.44 14.34
C ILE A 161 3.65 9.54 15.37
N ARG A 162 4.00 10.10 16.53
CA ARG A 162 4.68 9.33 17.59
C ARG A 162 3.80 8.20 18.12
N GLY A 163 2.51 8.47 18.34
CA GLY A 163 1.57 7.47 18.81
C GLY A 163 1.43 6.29 17.87
N ALA A 164 1.27 6.58 16.59
CA ALA A 164 1.18 5.53 15.56
C ALA A 164 2.50 4.76 15.39
N ALA A 165 3.63 5.46 15.35
CA ALA A 165 4.95 4.86 15.16
C ALA A 165 5.35 3.94 16.32
N ASP A 166 5.11 4.34 17.57
CA ASP A 166 5.46 3.54 18.76
C ASP A 166 4.78 2.18 18.75
N LEU A 167 3.48 2.11 18.43
CA LEU A 167 2.76 0.84 18.38
C LEU A 167 3.28 -0.04 17.25
N VAL A 168 3.41 0.53 16.06
CA VAL A 168 3.88 -0.21 14.90
C VAL A 168 5.28 -0.77 15.13
N LEU A 169 6.21 0.05 15.65
CA LEU A 169 7.57 -0.39 15.93
C LEU A 169 7.61 -1.51 16.97
N SER A 170 6.87 -1.36 18.08
CA SER A 170 6.89 -2.35 19.16
C SER A 170 6.32 -3.69 18.71
N GLU A 171 5.21 -3.71 17.99
CA GLU A 171 4.58 -4.95 17.54
C GLU A 171 5.29 -5.57 16.34
N TYR A 172 5.70 -4.75 15.37
CA TYR A 172 6.39 -5.25 14.19
C TYR A 172 7.74 -5.89 14.56
N LEU A 173 8.57 -5.20 15.34
CA LEU A 173 9.87 -5.73 15.75
C LEU A 173 9.73 -7.00 16.60
N ALA A 174 8.76 -7.03 17.52
CA ALA A 174 8.50 -8.22 18.33
C ALA A 174 8.13 -9.43 17.48
N ARG A 175 7.40 -9.21 16.38
CA ARG A 175 6.99 -10.29 15.48
C ARG A 175 8.10 -10.76 14.54
N GLN A 176 8.98 -9.88 14.07
CA GLN A 176 10.07 -10.23 13.13
C GLN A 176 11.10 -11.21 13.72
N VAL A 177 11.14 -11.37 15.02
CA VAL A 177 11.99 -12.36 15.70
C VAL A 177 11.43 -13.79 15.56
N GLN A 178 10.19 -13.96 15.07
CA GLN A 178 9.56 -15.28 14.94
C GLN A 178 9.70 -15.85 13.51
N PRO A 179 9.86 -17.19 13.35
CA PRO A 179 10.19 -17.80 12.05
C PRO A 179 9.16 -17.62 10.93
N ASP A 180 7.87 -17.44 11.23
CA ASP A 180 6.77 -17.31 10.26
C ASP A 180 6.03 -15.98 10.39
N SER A 181 6.77 -14.89 10.38
CA SER A 181 6.35 -13.57 10.83
C SER A 181 5.61 -12.68 9.81
N ALA A 182 5.26 -13.19 8.62
CA ALA A 182 4.53 -12.40 7.64
C ALA A 182 3.12 -12.03 8.15
N TYR A 183 2.80 -10.74 8.12
CA TYR A 183 1.42 -10.30 8.41
C TYR A 183 0.48 -10.72 7.28
N SER A 184 -0.65 -11.33 7.64
CA SER A 184 -1.80 -11.38 6.74
C SER A 184 -2.34 -9.97 6.48
N GLU A 185 -3.10 -9.78 5.43
CA GLU A 185 -3.71 -8.48 5.13
C GLU A 185 -4.61 -8.00 6.29
N ALA A 186 -5.37 -8.91 6.90
CA ALA A 186 -6.26 -8.59 8.02
C ALA A 186 -5.48 -8.12 9.25
N GLU A 187 -4.37 -8.79 9.58
CA GLU A 187 -3.51 -8.42 10.70
C GLU A 187 -2.79 -7.08 10.46
N ALA A 188 -2.34 -6.84 9.21
CA ALA A 188 -1.72 -5.57 8.86
C ALA A 188 -2.72 -4.40 8.92
N LYS A 189 -3.95 -4.60 8.46
CA LYS A 189 -5.06 -3.64 8.61
C LYS A 189 -5.39 -3.38 10.08
N ASP A 190 -5.43 -4.42 10.90
CA ASP A 190 -5.67 -4.28 12.32
C ASP A 190 -4.56 -3.53 13.04
N LEU A 191 -3.30 -3.79 12.69
CA LEU A 191 -2.15 -3.05 13.20
C LEU A 191 -2.25 -1.56 12.89
N VAL A 192 -2.54 -1.21 11.62
CA VAL A 192 -2.71 0.19 11.20
C VAL A 192 -3.86 0.85 11.95
N ARG A 193 -5.01 0.16 12.09
CA ARG A 193 -6.15 0.69 12.85
C ARG A 193 -5.77 0.99 14.29
N ARG A 194 -5.15 0.05 15.00
CA ARG A 194 -4.75 0.21 16.41
C ARG A 194 -3.69 1.31 16.56
N ALA A 195 -2.77 1.45 15.61
CA ALA A 195 -1.78 2.51 15.61
C ALA A 195 -2.44 3.90 15.54
N ILE A 196 -3.42 4.07 14.67
CA ILE A 196 -4.18 5.32 14.53
C ILE A 196 -5.04 5.58 15.77
N LEU A 197 -5.66 4.56 16.36
CA LEU A 197 -6.42 4.71 17.61
C LEU A 197 -5.52 5.09 18.79
N GLN A 198 -4.32 4.53 18.90
CA GLN A 198 -3.35 4.94 19.91
C GLN A 198 -2.91 6.40 19.73
N ALA A 199 -2.73 6.84 18.48
CA ALA A 199 -2.45 8.24 18.19
C ALA A 199 -3.59 9.14 18.66
N ASN A 200 -4.85 8.75 18.40
CA ASN A 200 -6.02 9.47 18.86
C ASN A 200 -6.07 9.60 20.39
N GLU A 201 -5.83 8.52 21.12
CA GLU A 201 -5.82 8.53 22.59
C GLU A 201 -4.77 9.52 23.14
N ARG A 202 -3.56 9.54 22.57
CA ARG A 202 -2.49 10.46 23.01
C ARG A 202 -2.84 11.93 22.79
N ILE A 203 -3.47 12.26 21.65
CA ILE A 203 -3.91 13.64 21.40
C ILE A 203 -4.98 14.05 22.39
N ILE A 204 -5.96 13.18 22.66
CA ILE A 204 -7.02 13.46 23.64
C ILE A 204 -6.46 13.65 25.06
N GLU A 205 -5.51 12.81 25.47
CA GLU A 205 -4.88 12.92 26.78
C GLU A 205 -4.14 14.23 26.92
N GLU A 206 -3.35 14.63 25.91
CA GLU A 206 -2.60 15.89 25.93
C GLU A 206 -3.52 17.10 25.86
N GLY A 207 -4.55 17.08 25.00
CA GLY A 207 -5.56 18.14 24.90
C GLY A 207 -6.25 18.39 26.24
N ARG A 208 -6.62 17.31 26.94
CA ARG A 208 -7.19 17.41 28.30
C ARG A 208 -6.19 17.97 29.30
N ALA A 209 -4.92 17.56 29.24
CA ALA A 209 -3.87 18.05 30.15
C ALA A 209 -3.59 19.53 29.92
N GLN A 210 -3.63 20.00 28.70
CA GLN A 210 -3.40 21.40 28.34
C GLN A 210 -4.67 22.27 28.37
N GLY A 211 -5.86 21.66 28.43
CA GLY A 211 -7.14 22.35 28.40
C GLY A 211 -7.45 23.02 27.07
N ASN A 212 -7.06 22.40 25.97
CA ASN A 212 -7.32 22.86 24.60
C ASN A 212 -7.94 21.75 23.73
N ASP A 213 -8.51 22.14 22.59
CA ASP A 213 -9.14 21.25 21.60
C ASP A 213 -8.18 21.04 20.42
N MET A 214 -7.02 20.42 20.68
CA MET A 214 -6.09 20.05 19.61
C MET A 214 -6.59 18.83 18.86
N GLY A 215 -6.33 18.82 17.55
CA GLY A 215 -6.66 17.69 16.69
C GLY A 215 -5.66 17.54 15.56
N ALA A 216 -5.73 16.43 14.84
CA ALA A 216 -4.91 16.21 13.66
C ALA A 216 -5.58 15.25 12.67
N THR A 217 -5.22 15.38 11.41
CA THR A 217 -5.41 14.30 10.42
C THR A 217 -4.36 13.22 10.65
N LEU A 218 -4.55 12.05 10.09
CA LEU A 218 -3.48 11.06 9.95
C LEU A 218 -3.72 10.16 8.75
N THR A 219 -2.81 10.24 7.79
CA THR A 219 -2.73 9.32 6.66
C THR A 219 -1.46 8.50 6.82
N MET A 220 -1.62 7.18 6.97
CA MET A 220 -0.53 6.25 7.22
C MET A 220 -0.49 5.17 6.16
N ALA A 221 0.69 4.88 5.61
CA ALA A 221 0.94 3.78 4.69
C ALA A 221 1.99 2.83 5.25
N ILE A 222 1.70 1.53 5.21
CA ILE A 222 2.68 0.46 5.43
C ILE A 222 2.90 -0.26 4.10
N ILE A 223 4.17 -0.38 3.69
CA ILE A 223 4.57 -1.17 2.51
C ILE A 223 5.43 -2.32 2.99
N ALA A 224 4.93 -3.55 2.78
CA ALA A 224 5.60 -4.79 3.16
C ALA A 224 5.56 -5.78 1.99
N GLY A 225 6.72 -6.07 1.39
CA GLY A 225 6.78 -6.83 0.14
C GLY A 225 5.97 -6.14 -0.97
N ASP A 226 5.02 -6.85 -1.56
CA ASP A 226 4.12 -6.36 -2.60
C ASP A 226 2.79 -5.78 -2.08
N ARG A 227 2.67 -5.58 -0.77
CA ARG A 227 1.44 -5.09 -0.14
C ARG A 227 1.59 -3.67 0.37
N LEU A 228 0.63 -2.86 0.02
CA LEU A 228 0.40 -1.52 0.57
C LEU A 228 -0.88 -1.56 1.41
N ILE A 229 -0.78 -1.16 2.68
CA ILE A 229 -1.94 -0.92 3.55
C ILE A 229 -1.96 0.56 3.89
N VAL A 230 -3.10 1.19 3.69
CA VAL A 230 -3.30 2.61 4.01
C VAL A 230 -4.39 2.73 5.06
N GLY A 231 -4.13 3.51 6.10
CA GLY A 231 -5.12 3.97 7.07
C GLY A 231 -5.30 5.48 6.97
N ASN A 232 -6.53 5.96 7.04
CA ASN A 232 -6.84 7.38 6.90
C ASN A 232 -7.86 7.86 7.92
N VAL A 233 -7.57 9.02 8.53
CA VAL A 233 -8.49 9.86 9.29
C VAL A 233 -8.19 11.32 8.93
N GLY A 234 -9.18 12.04 8.41
CA GLY A 234 -9.02 13.41 7.92
C GLY A 234 -9.07 13.50 6.40
N ASP A 235 -8.53 14.56 5.84
CA ASP A 235 -8.52 14.92 4.43
C ASP A 235 -7.11 15.02 3.82
N SER A 236 -6.07 14.69 4.57
CA SER A 236 -4.79 14.29 4.00
C SER A 236 -4.98 13.06 3.13
N ARG A 237 -4.24 12.97 2.02
CA ARG A 237 -4.51 11.98 0.99
C ARG A 237 -3.36 11.00 0.77
N ALA A 238 -3.72 9.77 0.38
CA ALA A 238 -2.82 8.77 -0.18
C ALA A 238 -3.19 8.46 -1.63
N TYR A 239 -2.18 8.39 -2.49
CA TYR A 239 -2.31 8.10 -3.91
C TYR A 239 -1.40 6.96 -4.33
N LEU A 240 -1.82 6.23 -5.37
CA LEU A 240 -0.99 5.30 -6.13
C LEU A 240 -0.71 5.90 -7.51
N PHE A 241 0.57 6.10 -7.81
CA PHE A 241 1.04 6.43 -9.15
C PHE A 241 1.45 5.15 -9.86
N ARG A 242 0.78 4.86 -10.97
CA ARG A 242 1.00 3.66 -11.79
C ARG A 242 0.77 3.98 -13.26
N ASP A 243 1.67 3.55 -14.12
CA ASP A 243 1.55 3.70 -15.59
C ASP A 243 1.28 5.16 -16.03
N GLY A 244 1.90 6.13 -15.35
CA GLY A 244 1.76 7.56 -15.63
C GLY A 244 0.49 8.21 -15.07
N GLN A 245 -0.32 7.48 -14.32
CA GLN A 245 -1.56 7.98 -13.72
C GLN A 245 -1.48 8.02 -12.19
N LEU A 246 -2.02 9.07 -11.61
CA LEU A 246 -2.17 9.22 -10.17
C LEU A 246 -3.62 8.91 -9.78
N ARG A 247 -3.82 7.91 -8.94
CA ARG A 247 -5.14 7.47 -8.46
C ARG A 247 -5.20 7.61 -6.94
N ARG A 248 -6.18 8.34 -6.45
CA ARG A 248 -6.44 8.47 -5.01
C ARG A 248 -6.84 7.12 -4.41
N ILE A 249 -6.22 6.72 -3.30
CA ILE A 249 -6.53 5.52 -2.53
C ILE A 249 -7.44 5.88 -1.36
N SER A 250 -7.10 6.94 -0.62
CA SER A 250 -7.86 7.39 0.55
C SER A 250 -9.14 8.12 0.15
N LYS A 251 -10.05 8.25 1.10
CA LYS A 251 -11.26 9.05 0.99
C LYS A 251 -11.23 10.14 2.04
N ASP A 252 -11.51 11.38 1.63
CA ASP A 252 -11.46 12.51 2.54
C ASP A 252 -12.63 12.49 3.52
N HIS A 253 -12.36 12.81 4.76
CA HIS A 253 -13.36 13.01 5.80
C HIS A 253 -13.70 14.50 5.93
N SER A 254 -14.05 15.13 4.82
CA SER A 254 -14.40 16.54 4.73
C SER A 254 -15.89 16.77 4.37
N LEU A 255 -16.38 17.98 4.65
CA LEU A 255 -17.73 18.37 4.28
C LEU A 255 -17.93 18.31 2.76
N VAL A 256 -16.95 18.78 1.99
CA VAL A 256 -17.05 18.82 0.53
C VAL A 256 -17.09 17.41 -0.07
N GLN A 257 -16.31 16.46 0.45
CA GLN A 257 -16.38 15.07 0.02
C GLN A 257 -17.77 14.48 0.32
N ARG A 258 -18.36 14.80 1.47
CA ARG A 258 -19.72 14.38 1.79
C ARG A 258 -20.77 14.95 0.83
N LEU A 259 -20.60 16.20 0.40
CA LEU A 259 -21.49 16.82 -0.59
C LEU A 259 -21.36 16.15 -1.97
N VAL A 260 -20.15 15.77 -2.37
CA VAL A 260 -19.89 14.95 -3.58
C VAL A 260 -20.58 13.59 -3.47
N ASP A 261 -20.40 12.88 -2.35
CA ASP A 261 -21.02 11.56 -2.12
C ASP A 261 -22.57 11.61 -2.20
N LEU A 262 -23.16 12.73 -1.80
CA LEU A 262 -24.61 12.98 -1.88
C LEU A 262 -25.07 13.49 -3.26
N GLY A 263 -24.14 13.70 -4.20
CA GLY A 263 -24.43 14.25 -5.53
C GLY A 263 -24.88 15.72 -5.50
N GLN A 264 -24.56 16.47 -4.44
CA GLN A 264 -24.94 17.88 -4.29
C GLN A 264 -23.95 18.83 -4.98
N ILE A 265 -22.70 18.43 -5.12
CA ILE A 265 -21.66 19.12 -5.89
C ILE A 265 -20.89 18.11 -6.76
N ALA A 266 -20.25 18.58 -7.82
CA ALA A 266 -19.33 17.75 -8.61
C ALA A 266 -17.98 17.60 -7.91
N ASP A 267 -17.23 16.55 -8.26
CA ASP A 267 -15.89 16.31 -7.69
C ASP A 267 -14.91 17.47 -7.94
N GLU A 268 -15.09 18.18 -9.05
CA GLU A 268 -14.30 19.36 -9.41
C GLU A 268 -14.60 20.59 -8.52
N ASP A 269 -15.80 20.66 -7.93
CA ASP A 269 -16.20 21.78 -7.07
C ASP A 269 -15.52 21.75 -5.68
N VAL A 270 -14.99 20.59 -5.28
CA VAL A 270 -14.29 20.40 -4.00
C VAL A 270 -13.21 21.48 -3.79
N TYR A 271 -12.49 21.81 -4.83
CA TYR A 271 -11.35 22.71 -4.75
C TYR A 271 -11.72 24.21 -4.64
N THR A 272 -12.91 24.60 -5.01
CA THR A 272 -13.35 25.99 -5.02
C THR A 272 -14.48 26.28 -4.03
N HIS A 273 -14.94 25.25 -3.32
CA HIS A 273 -16.05 25.39 -2.38
C HIS A 273 -15.62 26.24 -1.17
N PRO A 274 -16.46 27.18 -0.69
CA PRO A 274 -16.13 28.06 0.45
C PRO A 274 -15.80 27.31 1.76
N GLN A 275 -16.28 26.10 1.92
CA GLN A 275 -16.05 25.25 3.10
C GLN A 275 -15.17 24.04 2.79
N ARG A 276 -14.23 24.16 1.83
CA ARG A 276 -13.33 23.05 1.46
C ARG A 276 -12.48 22.55 2.62
N ASN A 277 -12.07 23.45 3.51
CA ASN A 277 -11.24 23.14 4.68
C ASN A 277 -12.03 22.59 5.89
N ALA A 278 -13.33 22.27 5.72
CA ALA A 278 -14.16 21.78 6.81
C ALA A 278 -13.98 20.26 6.99
N VAL A 279 -13.09 19.87 7.89
CA VAL A 279 -12.86 18.47 8.28
C VAL A 279 -13.99 17.98 9.16
N LEU A 280 -14.57 16.82 8.86
CA LEU A 280 -15.68 16.21 9.61
C LEU A 280 -15.24 15.09 10.54
N ARG A 281 -14.01 14.59 10.38
CA ARG A 281 -13.44 13.52 11.20
C ARG A 281 -11.94 13.76 11.35
N SER A 282 -11.48 13.91 12.60
CA SER A 282 -10.08 14.10 12.95
C SER A 282 -9.73 13.32 14.20
N LEU A 283 -8.44 13.12 14.44
CA LEU A 283 -7.94 12.63 15.72
C LEU A 283 -8.04 13.76 16.77
N GLY A 284 -8.27 13.41 18.02
CA GLY A 284 -8.38 14.33 19.13
C GLY A 284 -9.81 14.78 19.45
N ASP A 285 -10.74 14.73 18.48
CA ASP A 285 -12.13 15.16 18.67
C ASP A 285 -12.93 14.20 19.57
N ARG A 286 -12.82 12.90 19.32
CA ARG A 286 -13.62 11.86 20.01
C ARG A 286 -12.78 10.68 20.42
N SER A 287 -13.15 10.03 21.54
CA SER A 287 -12.49 8.80 22.00
C SER A 287 -12.66 7.64 21.00
N GLU A 288 -13.79 7.58 20.33
CA GLU A 288 -14.04 6.61 19.24
C GLU A 288 -13.97 7.33 17.92
N VAL A 289 -12.94 7.01 17.12
CA VAL A 289 -12.77 7.49 15.75
C VAL A 289 -12.82 6.31 14.80
N GLU A 290 -13.59 6.44 13.73
CA GLU A 290 -13.63 5.46 12.65
C GLU A 290 -12.43 5.67 11.73
N VAL A 291 -11.65 4.60 11.50
CA VAL A 291 -10.46 4.59 10.64
C VAL A 291 -10.80 3.91 9.33
N ASP A 292 -10.66 4.62 8.23
CA ASP A 292 -10.78 4.02 6.90
C ASP A 292 -9.50 3.25 6.56
N LEU A 293 -9.66 2.01 6.05
CA LEU A 293 -8.55 1.12 5.74
C LEU A 293 -8.62 0.63 4.30
N PHE A 294 -7.54 0.81 3.57
CA PHE A 294 -7.41 0.40 2.18
C PHE A 294 -6.24 -0.57 2.02
N SER A 295 -6.29 -1.43 1.02
CA SER A 295 -5.19 -2.31 0.65
C SER A 295 -5.04 -2.38 -0.86
N GLU A 296 -3.79 -2.37 -1.31
CA GLU A 296 -3.42 -2.46 -2.72
C GLU A 296 -2.24 -3.41 -2.89
N ARG A 297 -2.18 -4.05 -4.06
CA ARG A 297 -0.95 -4.71 -4.51
C ARG A 297 -0.10 -3.74 -5.28
N VAL A 298 1.16 -3.65 -4.90
CA VAL A 298 2.15 -2.79 -5.53
C VAL A 298 3.20 -3.61 -6.28
N ARG A 299 3.81 -2.99 -7.29
CA ARG A 299 4.78 -3.63 -8.19
C ARG A 299 5.94 -2.69 -8.52
N PRO A 300 7.05 -3.20 -9.07
CA PRO A 300 8.12 -2.35 -9.57
C PRO A 300 7.60 -1.31 -10.57
N GLY A 301 8.04 -0.07 -10.44
CA GLY A 301 7.59 1.07 -11.25
C GLY A 301 6.42 1.85 -10.66
N ASP A 302 5.75 1.34 -9.62
CA ASP A 302 4.75 2.11 -8.88
C ASP A 302 5.41 3.17 -7.99
N ALA A 303 4.63 4.20 -7.63
CA ALA A 303 4.96 5.07 -6.51
C ALA A 303 3.73 5.34 -5.64
N VAL A 304 3.97 5.56 -4.35
CA VAL A 304 2.93 5.93 -3.37
C VAL A 304 3.21 7.35 -2.91
N LEU A 305 2.24 8.24 -3.04
CA LEU A 305 2.31 9.61 -2.53
C LEU A 305 1.36 9.76 -1.35
N LEU A 306 1.86 10.31 -0.24
CA LEU A 306 1.05 10.84 0.85
C LEU A 306 1.25 12.35 0.89
N CYS A 307 0.18 13.11 1.11
CA CYS A 307 0.27 14.56 1.21
C CYS A 307 -0.83 15.16 2.09
N SER A 308 -0.56 16.33 2.67
CA SER A 308 -1.55 17.17 3.33
C SER A 308 -2.43 17.92 2.32
N ASP A 309 -3.46 18.59 2.81
CA ASP A 309 -4.43 19.31 2.00
C ASP A 309 -3.78 20.48 1.25
N GLY A 310 -2.83 21.21 1.84
CA GLY A 310 -2.10 22.28 1.16
C GLY A 310 -1.36 21.85 -0.11
N GLN A 311 -1.06 20.56 -0.25
CA GLN A 311 -0.51 20.04 -1.50
C GLN A 311 -1.61 19.80 -2.55
N TRP A 312 -2.65 19.01 -2.23
CA TRP A 312 -3.64 18.60 -3.22
C TRP A 312 -4.68 19.69 -3.53
N GLU A 313 -4.93 20.61 -2.63
CA GLU A 313 -5.79 21.77 -2.91
C GLU A 313 -5.14 22.73 -3.92
N MET A 314 -3.85 22.96 -3.80
CA MET A 314 -3.10 23.87 -4.67
C MET A 314 -2.70 23.20 -5.99
N THR A 315 -2.38 21.92 -5.99
CA THR A 315 -1.89 21.21 -7.18
C THR A 315 -2.81 20.03 -7.52
N ARG A 316 -3.51 20.12 -8.66
CA ARG A 316 -4.44 19.10 -9.14
C ARG A 316 -3.75 17.79 -9.46
N ASP A 317 -4.48 16.66 -9.30
CA ASP A 317 -3.99 15.31 -9.57
C ASP A 317 -3.24 15.15 -10.91
N PRO A 318 -3.73 15.70 -12.07
CA PRO A 318 -2.99 15.58 -13.33
C PRO A 318 -1.66 16.34 -13.35
N ALA A 319 -1.53 17.42 -12.59
CA ALA A 319 -0.28 18.17 -12.48
C ALA A 319 0.70 17.45 -11.56
N MET A 320 0.23 16.94 -10.41
CA MET A 320 1.04 16.09 -9.53
C MET A 320 1.55 14.85 -10.26
N ALA A 321 0.69 14.18 -11.06
CA ALA A 321 1.08 13.02 -11.85
C ALA A 321 2.24 13.33 -12.81
N ARG A 322 2.20 14.49 -13.47
CA ARG A 322 3.30 14.93 -14.38
C ARG A 322 4.59 15.17 -13.61
N LEU A 323 4.53 15.91 -12.49
CA LEU A 323 5.72 16.19 -11.67
C LEU A 323 6.37 14.88 -11.19
N ILE A 324 5.57 13.90 -10.77
CA ILE A 324 6.06 12.58 -10.38
C ILE A 324 6.66 11.82 -11.58
N ALA A 325 6.06 11.92 -12.76
CA ALA A 325 6.55 11.23 -13.96
C ALA A 325 7.88 11.84 -14.47
N ASP A 326 7.98 13.16 -14.44
CA ASP A 326 9.11 13.91 -15.01
C ASP A 326 10.37 13.84 -14.13
N GLU A 327 10.21 13.66 -12.80
CA GLU A 327 11.32 13.63 -11.86
C GLU A 327 11.54 12.23 -11.27
N PRO A 328 12.56 11.49 -11.72
CA PRO A 328 12.84 10.13 -11.25
C PRO A 328 13.30 10.05 -9.78
N ASP A 329 13.99 11.06 -9.27
CA ASP A 329 14.40 11.11 -7.87
C ASP A 329 13.21 11.51 -6.99
N PRO A 330 12.79 10.67 -6.01
CA PRO A 330 11.64 10.98 -5.18
C PRO A 330 11.82 12.21 -4.29
N GLN A 331 13.06 12.55 -3.90
CA GLN A 331 13.31 13.77 -3.13
C GLN A 331 13.08 15.01 -3.98
N ALA A 332 13.67 15.06 -5.17
CA ALA A 332 13.47 16.16 -6.10
C ALA A 332 11.99 16.27 -6.55
N ALA A 333 11.29 15.12 -6.69
CA ALA A 333 9.86 15.11 -6.99
C ALA A 333 9.02 15.73 -5.85
N CYS A 334 9.32 15.44 -4.58
CA CYS A 334 8.65 16.08 -3.44
C CYS A 334 8.92 17.58 -3.40
N GLU A 335 10.16 18.02 -3.64
CA GLU A 335 10.52 19.43 -3.73
C GLU A 335 9.78 20.15 -4.86
N ALA A 336 9.65 19.51 -6.02
CA ALA A 336 8.89 20.05 -7.15
C ALA A 336 7.38 20.13 -6.87
N LEU A 337 6.81 19.13 -6.18
CA LEU A 337 5.41 19.12 -5.76
C LEU A 337 5.11 20.29 -4.82
N VAL A 338 5.90 20.44 -3.77
CA VAL A 338 5.74 21.52 -2.78
C VAL A 338 5.98 22.89 -3.42
N ALA A 339 7.00 23.02 -4.27
CA ALA A 339 7.24 24.27 -5.02
C ALA A 339 6.06 24.64 -5.92
N ALA A 340 5.43 23.66 -6.59
CA ALA A 340 4.25 23.91 -7.42
C ALA A 340 3.03 24.37 -6.60
N ALA A 341 2.82 23.79 -5.42
CA ALA A 341 1.76 24.22 -4.51
C ALA A 341 2.00 25.64 -3.98
N ASN A 342 3.22 25.97 -3.61
CA ASN A 342 3.62 27.35 -3.24
C ASN A 342 3.39 28.34 -4.39
N GLN A 343 3.76 27.99 -5.63
CA GLN A 343 3.54 28.82 -6.80
C GLN A 343 2.04 29.04 -7.11
N ALA A 344 1.19 28.08 -6.73
CA ALA A 344 -0.26 28.17 -6.89
C ALA A 344 -0.95 28.99 -5.79
N GLY A 345 -0.22 29.41 -4.77
CA GLY A 345 -0.75 30.26 -3.69
C GLY A 345 -0.16 29.96 -2.33
N GLY A 346 0.19 28.71 -2.03
CA GLY A 346 0.76 28.29 -0.75
C GLY A 346 -0.11 28.71 0.44
N GLU A 347 -1.42 28.51 0.35
CA GLU A 347 -2.39 29.03 1.33
C GLU A 347 -2.31 28.31 2.67
N ASP A 348 -1.78 27.08 2.68
CA ASP A 348 -1.61 26.27 3.89
C ASP A 348 -0.23 25.64 3.99
N ASN A 349 0.02 24.89 5.08
CA ASN A 349 1.18 24.03 5.23
C ASN A 349 1.15 22.92 4.18
N ILE A 350 2.28 22.63 3.58
CA ILE A 350 2.38 21.73 2.42
C ILE A 350 3.36 20.61 2.73
N THR A 351 2.86 19.38 2.76
CA THR A 351 3.69 18.20 3.02
C THR A 351 3.46 17.14 1.94
N ALA A 352 4.56 16.59 1.42
CA ALA A 352 4.55 15.48 0.48
C ALA A 352 5.59 14.42 0.87
N VAL A 353 5.19 13.16 0.85
CA VAL A 353 6.03 11.97 1.02
C VAL A 353 5.81 11.05 -0.17
N LEU A 354 6.85 10.81 -0.97
CA LEU A 354 6.79 9.98 -2.17
C LEU A 354 7.69 8.75 -2.01
N VAL A 355 7.12 7.57 -2.19
CA VAL A 355 7.82 6.28 -2.12
C VAL A 355 7.80 5.62 -3.48
N ARG A 356 8.95 5.51 -4.14
CA ARG A 356 9.10 4.75 -5.39
C ARG A 356 9.46 3.30 -5.11
N LEU A 357 8.85 2.41 -5.86
CA LEU A 357 9.05 0.96 -5.78
C LEU A 357 9.86 0.49 -6.99
N VAL A 358 11.05 -0.01 -6.73
CA VAL A 358 12.00 -0.46 -7.75
C VAL A 358 12.46 -1.89 -7.52
#